data_b2ff46eef6cafafd07499912dc77693b
#
_entry.id   b2ff46eef6cafafd07499912dc77693b
#
_cell.length_a   1.000
_cell.length_b   1.000
_cell.length_c   1.000
_cell.angle_alpha   90.00
_cell.angle_beta   90.00
_cell.angle_gamma   90.00
#
_symmetry.space_group_name_H-M   'P 1'
#
loop_
_entity.id
_entity.type
_entity.pdbx_description
1 polymer ?
#
loop_
_entity_poly.entity_id
_entity_poly.type
_entity_poly.pdbx_seq_one_letter_code
_entity_poly.pdbx_strand_id
1 'polypeptide(L)'
;MIMNRKSGGFYIIFFIIILLCSFFLYKDSKKKENDNKKFEELIEKANEHIEAEDYKNAEKITKESLKYSKVKGYYYLGALYANYFNDKEKAKEAYMVAYKKKNFEAASMIGFIEEEKGNFKEAEKWYKEGIKSNLEYSFYLIGNFYYNQNDMENAKKYLEKSAERKNGKAIYILAKIYYKEKNRERIKEYQKQLLERSQLYGVTKDMKKNIEYMLGNKNDNKYFDLVEKANEYIDKEEYKKAEEILLEASKLNKEGYYQIAEMYRRISIEEAMKKYEIAYEKGVAKAANNIGSYYYINKDIEKAKIWIQKAIDGGDVNSNFHMGELYDNARDLKKAYEYYSKAANNKNAVAMFSAGEIAFELGEEKLGKYWYNRILTEPGIENLTSQILKNING
;
A
#
# COMPACT_ATOMS: atom_id res chain seq x y z
N MET A 1 20.11 -4.92 -75.28
CA MET A 1 19.61 -5.18 -73.93
C MET A 1 20.47 -4.37 -72.96
N ILE A 2 20.06 -3.11 -72.69
CA ILE A 2 20.80 -2.18 -71.83
C ILE A 2 20.13 -2.24 -70.50
N MET A 3 20.63 -3.08 -69.58
CA MET A 3 20.17 -3.13 -68.18
C MET A 3 20.61 -1.85 -67.48
N ASN A 4 19.62 -1.18 -66.95
CA ASN A 4 19.65 0.12 -66.34
C ASN A 4 20.53 0.12 -65.07
N ARG A 5 21.82 0.56 -65.18
CA ARG A 5 22.81 0.66 -64.07
C ARG A 5 22.46 1.71 -63.02
N LYS A 6 21.36 2.49 -63.18
CA LYS A 6 20.94 3.55 -62.25
C LYS A 6 20.16 3.03 -61.06
N SER A 7 19.56 1.85 -61.08
CA SER A 7 18.74 1.33 -59.97
C SER A 7 19.60 0.75 -58.82
N GLY A 8 20.75 0.18 -59.12
CA GLY A 8 21.62 -0.44 -58.09
C GLY A 8 22.15 0.55 -57.04
N GLY A 9 22.53 1.76 -57.47
CA GLY A 9 23.00 2.79 -56.58
C GLY A 9 21.93 3.28 -55.60
N PHE A 10 20.67 3.37 -56.04
CA PHE A 10 19.55 3.80 -55.20
C PHE A 10 19.26 2.77 -54.10
N TYR A 11 19.28 1.47 -54.40
CA TYR A 11 19.10 0.42 -53.42
C TYR A 11 20.22 0.35 -52.38
N ILE A 12 21.46 0.60 -52.77
CA ILE A 12 22.60 0.64 -51.85
C ILE A 12 22.48 1.82 -50.88
N ILE A 13 22.16 3.02 -51.36
CA ILE A 13 21.96 4.21 -50.57
C ILE A 13 20.77 3.99 -49.59
N PHE A 14 19.66 3.45 -50.06
CA PHE A 14 18.51 3.11 -49.26
C PHE A 14 18.83 2.12 -48.13
N PHE A 15 19.62 1.08 -48.44
CA PHE A 15 20.07 0.08 -47.47
C PHE A 15 21.03 0.68 -46.44
N ILE A 16 21.90 1.56 -46.83
CA ILE A 16 22.81 2.30 -45.92
C ILE A 16 21.98 3.20 -44.98
N ILE A 17 20.97 3.88 -45.50
CA ILE A 17 20.08 4.74 -44.68
C ILE A 17 19.33 3.87 -43.65
N ILE A 18 18.81 2.70 -44.01
CA ILE A 18 18.14 1.79 -43.09
C ILE A 18 19.11 1.30 -42.01
N LEU A 19 20.35 0.92 -42.37
CA LEU A 19 21.34 0.50 -41.39
C LEU A 19 21.75 1.63 -40.44
N LEU A 20 21.92 2.85 -40.95
CA LEU A 20 22.20 4.01 -40.11
C LEU A 20 21.02 4.32 -39.17
N CYS A 21 19.80 4.32 -39.67
CA CYS A 21 18.58 4.48 -38.84
C CYS A 21 18.48 3.40 -37.77
N SER A 22 18.73 2.13 -38.14
CA SER A 22 18.70 1.01 -37.18
C SER A 22 19.78 1.15 -36.11
N PHE A 23 21.00 1.60 -36.49
CA PHE A 23 22.11 1.86 -35.59
C PHE A 23 21.79 3.01 -34.61
N PHE A 24 21.19 4.12 -35.12
CA PHE A 24 20.76 5.24 -34.29
C PHE A 24 19.65 4.85 -33.32
N LEU A 25 18.67 4.08 -33.79
CA LEU A 25 17.58 3.56 -32.94
C LEU A 25 18.12 2.63 -31.86
N TYR A 26 19.05 1.74 -32.20
CA TYR A 26 19.71 0.84 -31.23
C TYR A 26 20.51 1.64 -30.18
N LYS A 27 21.27 2.65 -30.61
CA LYS A 27 22.04 3.51 -29.68
C LYS A 27 21.15 4.32 -28.76
N ASP A 28 20.04 4.86 -29.29
CA ASP A 28 19.04 5.59 -28.49
C ASP A 28 18.33 4.66 -27.49
N SER A 29 17.96 3.45 -27.92
CA SER A 29 17.36 2.43 -27.04
C SER A 29 18.31 2.04 -25.91
N LYS A 30 19.58 1.78 -26.22
CA LYS A 30 20.59 1.44 -25.19
C LYS A 30 20.87 2.58 -24.22
N LYS A 31 20.84 3.82 -24.72
CA LYS A 31 20.95 5.01 -23.87
C LYS A 31 19.76 5.12 -22.93
N LYS A 32 18.52 4.95 -23.42
CA LYS A 32 17.29 4.98 -22.61
C LYS A 32 17.28 3.88 -21.55
N GLU A 33 17.74 2.69 -21.88
CA GLU A 33 17.87 1.58 -20.94
C GLU A 33 18.86 1.92 -19.82
N ASN A 34 20.05 2.46 -20.15
CA ASN A 34 21.04 2.88 -19.17
C ASN A 34 20.57 4.06 -18.31
N ASP A 35 19.90 5.05 -18.92
CA ASP A 35 19.33 6.19 -18.20
C ASP A 35 18.22 5.70 -17.24
N ASN A 36 17.38 4.74 -17.65
CA ASN A 36 16.35 4.16 -16.80
C ASN A 36 16.98 3.39 -15.62
N LYS A 37 18.03 2.59 -15.87
CA LYS A 37 18.75 1.87 -14.80
C LYS A 37 19.33 2.84 -13.76
N LYS A 38 20.00 3.89 -14.21
CA LYS A 38 20.56 4.92 -13.31
C LYS A 38 19.48 5.68 -12.55
N PHE A 39 18.34 5.91 -13.18
CA PHE A 39 17.19 6.50 -12.51
C PHE A 39 16.71 5.62 -11.35
N GLU A 40 16.46 4.33 -11.60
CA GLU A 40 16.00 3.39 -10.57
C GLU A 40 17.02 3.25 -9.42
N GLU A 41 18.32 3.18 -9.72
CA GLU A 41 19.39 3.16 -8.71
C GLU A 41 19.37 4.40 -7.79
N LEU A 42 19.09 5.58 -8.36
CA LEU A 42 18.98 6.81 -7.56
C LEU A 42 17.70 6.85 -6.73
N ILE A 43 16.58 6.36 -7.27
CA ILE A 43 15.33 6.28 -6.50
C ILE A 43 15.45 5.26 -5.37
N GLU A 44 16.13 4.15 -5.57
CA GLU A 44 16.42 3.17 -4.52
C GLU A 44 17.22 3.81 -3.37
N LYS A 45 18.29 4.54 -3.69
CA LYS A 45 19.07 5.31 -2.69
C LYS A 45 18.22 6.38 -2.00
N ALA A 46 17.34 7.06 -2.72
CA ALA A 46 16.44 8.04 -2.11
C ALA A 46 15.48 7.37 -1.12
N ASN A 47 14.99 6.16 -1.42
CA ASN A 47 14.14 5.39 -0.52
C ASN A 47 14.91 4.93 0.74
N GLU A 48 16.19 4.54 0.63
CA GLU A 48 17.03 4.24 1.81
C GLU A 48 17.11 5.45 2.75
N HIS A 49 17.27 6.66 2.21
CA HIS A 49 17.25 7.89 3.02
C HIS A 49 15.85 8.20 3.61
N ILE A 50 14.78 7.86 2.90
CA ILE A 50 13.41 8.00 3.42
C ILE A 50 13.21 7.05 4.61
N GLU A 51 13.66 5.81 4.52
CA GLU A 51 13.58 4.82 5.61
C GLU A 51 14.42 5.25 6.83
N ALA A 52 15.53 5.96 6.59
CA ALA A 52 16.36 6.57 7.63
C ALA A 52 15.82 7.94 8.11
N GLU A 53 14.62 8.36 7.71
CA GLU A 53 14.01 9.67 7.99
C GLU A 53 14.87 10.89 7.55
N ASP A 54 15.86 10.66 6.68
CA ASP A 54 16.72 11.70 6.11
C ASP A 54 16.13 12.29 4.83
N TYR A 55 15.00 12.95 4.97
CA TYR A 55 14.21 13.46 3.84
C TYR A 55 14.95 14.51 3.01
N LYS A 56 15.93 15.24 3.60
CA LYS A 56 16.73 16.24 2.88
C LYS A 56 17.67 15.59 1.87
N ASN A 57 18.34 14.50 2.24
CA ASN A 57 19.17 13.76 1.30
C ASN A 57 18.33 12.98 0.29
N ALA A 58 17.17 12.42 0.70
CA ALA A 58 16.21 11.84 -0.22
C ALA A 58 15.78 12.84 -1.32
N GLU A 59 15.45 14.09 -0.94
CA GLU A 59 15.12 15.16 -1.89
C GLU A 59 16.27 15.46 -2.84
N LYS A 60 17.49 15.59 -2.31
CA LYS A 60 18.71 15.86 -3.11
C LYS A 60 18.92 14.77 -4.16
N ILE A 61 18.87 13.51 -3.75
CA ILE A 61 19.07 12.37 -4.66
C ILE A 61 17.94 12.26 -5.69
N THR A 62 16.70 12.49 -5.26
CA THR A 62 15.55 12.53 -6.20
C THR A 62 15.72 13.65 -7.23
N LYS A 63 16.24 14.81 -6.84
CA LYS A 63 16.58 15.88 -7.79
C LYS A 63 17.71 15.49 -8.75
N GLU A 64 18.70 14.71 -8.30
CA GLU A 64 19.74 14.18 -9.17
C GLU A 64 19.17 13.22 -10.23
N SER A 65 18.15 12.44 -9.89
CA SER A 65 17.48 11.52 -10.82
C SER A 65 16.83 12.21 -12.03
N LEU A 66 16.53 13.53 -11.93
CA LEU A 66 15.97 14.33 -13.02
C LEU A 66 16.88 14.39 -14.27
N LYS A 67 18.17 14.11 -14.13
CA LYS A 67 19.12 14.02 -15.25
C LYS A 67 18.79 12.84 -16.17
N TYR A 68 18.21 11.80 -15.61
CA TYR A 68 17.93 10.53 -16.30
C TYR A 68 16.47 10.42 -16.71
N SER A 69 15.54 10.84 -15.85
CA SER A 69 14.11 10.91 -16.18
C SER A 69 13.41 12.08 -15.51
N LYS A 70 13.20 13.17 -16.26
CA LYS A 70 12.42 14.32 -15.75
C LYS A 70 10.99 13.95 -15.44
N VAL A 71 10.38 13.06 -16.23
CA VAL A 71 8.97 12.66 -16.07
C VAL A 71 8.77 11.92 -14.75
N LYS A 72 9.52 10.84 -14.55
CA LYS A 72 9.47 10.04 -13.32
C LYS A 72 9.99 10.85 -12.12
N GLY A 73 11.11 11.55 -12.25
CA GLY A 73 11.73 12.28 -11.15
C GLY A 73 10.84 13.37 -10.57
N TYR A 74 10.11 14.12 -11.39
CA TYR A 74 9.13 15.09 -10.87
C TYR A 74 7.92 14.42 -10.22
N TYR A 75 7.50 13.25 -10.69
CA TYR A 75 6.46 12.47 -10.01
C TYR A 75 6.91 12.03 -8.61
N TYR A 76 8.14 11.48 -8.49
CA TYR A 76 8.71 11.10 -7.20
C TYR A 76 8.94 12.29 -6.27
N LEU A 77 9.37 13.45 -6.78
CA LEU A 77 9.46 14.68 -5.98
C LEU A 77 8.09 15.11 -5.45
N GLY A 78 7.06 15.02 -6.27
CA GLY A 78 5.68 15.28 -5.84
C GLY A 78 5.27 14.36 -4.70
N ALA A 79 5.53 13.06 -4.82
CA ALA A 79 5.25 12.09 -3.77
C ALA A 79 6.05 12.37 -2.48
N LEU A 80 7.31 12.73 -2.60
CA LEU A 80 8.18 13.06 -1.47
C LEU A 80 7.64 14.30 -0.71
N TYR A 81 7.30 15.37 -1.42
CA TYR A 81 6.73 16.57 -0.81
C TYR A 81 5.38 16.31 -0.15
N ALA A 82 4.51 15.51 -0.78
CA ALA A 82 3.20 15.20 -0.24
C ALA A 82 3.28 14.35 1.04
N ASN A 83 4.11 13.27 1.03
CA ASN A 83 4.07 12.25 2.06
C ASN A 83 4.99 12.52 3.25
N TYR A 84 6.14 13.19 3.02
CA TYR A 84 7.19 13.31 4.03
C TYR A 84 7.48 14.76 4.45
N PHE A 85 7.26 15.73 3.56
CA PHE A 85 7.38 17.15 3.93
C PHE A 85 6.05 17.80 4.26
N ASN A 86 4.93 17.13 4.02
CA ASN A 86 3.56 17.66 4.14
C ASN A 86 3.37 19.01 3.41
N ASP A 87 4.12 19.20 2.30
CA ASP A 87 4.11 20.42 1.49
C ASP A 87 3.28 20.19 0.22
N LYS A 88 1.95 20.35 0.36
CA LYS A 88 0.99 20.12 -0.74
C LYS A 88 1.18 21.06 -1.93
N GLU A 89 1.71 22.27 -1.72
CA GLU A 89 1.96 23.21 -2.81
C GLU A 89 3.14 22.74 -3.66
N LYS A 90 4.28 22.44 -3.05
CA LYS A 90 5.43 21.90 -3.79
C LYS A 90 5.12 20.54 -4.43
N ALA A 91 4.32 19.70 -3.75
CA ALA A 91 3.86 18.45 -4.32
C ALA A 91 3.07 18.69 -5.61
N LYS A 92 2.09 19.60 -5.57
CA LYS A 92 1.27 19.99 -6.73
C LYS A 92 2.12 20.56 -7.87
N GLU A 93 3.08 21.44 -7.56
CA GLU A 93 4.00 21.99 -8.57
C GLU A 93 4.81 20.89 -9.26
N ALA A 94 5.38 19.96 -8.51
CA ALA A 94 6.15 18.85 -9.04
C ALA A 94 5.27 17.90 -9.91
N TYR A 95 4.08 17.54 -9.42
CA TYR A 95 3.14 16.73 -10.19
C TYR A 95 2.67 17.46 -11.47
N MET A 96 2.49 18.79 -11.42
CA MET A 96 2.14 19.57 -12.60
C MET A 96 3.24 19.51 -13.67
N VAL A 97 4.52 19.54 -13.27
CA VAL A 97 5.63 19.37 -14.22
C VAL A 97 5.62 17.98 -14.84
N ALA A 98 5.37 16.93 -14.04
CA ALA A 98 5.25 15.58 -14.53
C ALA A 98 4.07 15.42 -15.51
N TYR A 99 2.89 15.97 -15.16
CA TYR A 99 1.71 15.95 -16.02
C TYR A 99 1.93 16.64 -17.38
N LYS A 100 2.53 17.84 -17.38
CA LYS A 100 2.89 18.55 -18.63
C LYS A 100 3.81 17.70 -19.54
N LYS A 101 4.53 16.75 -18.97
CA LYS A 101 5.37 15.77 -19.67
C LYS A 101 4.65 14.43 -19.95
N LYS A 102 3.32 14.45 -19.92
CA LYS A 102 2.43 13.31 -20.20
C LYS A 102 2.45 12.17 -19.15
N ASN A 103 2.88 12.45 -17.92
CA ASN A 103 2.59 11.55 -16.81
C ASN A 103 1.16 11.82 -16.31
N PHE A 104 0.19 11.07 -16.84
CA PHE A 104 -1.21 11.25 -16.46
C PHE A 104 -1.52 10.77 -15.04
N GLU A 105 -0.73 9.88 -14.46
CA GLU A 105 -0.86 9.48 -13.06
C GLU A 105 -0.67 10.67 -12.12
N ALA A 106 0.24 11.58 -12.45
CA ALA A 106 0.44 12.82 -11.69
C ALA A 106 -0.84 13.68 -11.61
N ALA A 107 -1.70 13.64 -12.64
CA ALA A 107 -2.98 14.34 -12.58
C ALA A 107 -3.90 13.75 -11.50
N SER A 108 -3.89 12.41 -11.30
CA SER A 108 -4.64 11.81 -10.18
C SER A 108 -4.15 12.29 -8.82
N MET A 109 -2.83 12.50 -8.66
CA MET A 109 -2.27 13.03 -7.42
C MET A 109 -2.64 14.51 -7.20
N ILE A 110 -2.69 15.32 -8.27
CA ILE A 110 -3.20 16.69 -8.18
C ILE A 110 -4.68 16.68 -7.78
N GLY A 111 -5.48 15.78 -8.36
CA GLY A 111 -6.88 15.59 -7.99
C GLY A 111 -7.05 15.29 -6.51
N PHE A 112 -6.23 14.40 -5.97
CA PHE A 112 -6.22 14.08 -4.54
C PHE A 112 -5.89 15.28 -3.65
N ILE A 113 -4.88 16.08 -4.03
CA ILE A 113 -4.54 17.32 -3.31
C ILE A 113 -5.71 18.30 -3.33
N GLU A 114 -6.40 18.46 -4.47
CA GLU A 114 -7.55 19.36 -4.57
C GLU A 114 -8.76 18.85 -3.77
N GLU A 115 -8.98 17.52 -3.72
CA GLU A 115 -10.01 16.91 -2.87
C GLU A 115 -9.75 17.21 -1.39
N GLU A 116 -8.52 17.03 -0.92
CA GLU A 116 -8.15 17.35 0.46
C GLU A 116 -8.29 18.84 0.83
N LYS A 117 -8.26 19.74 -0.17
CA LYS A 117 -8.54 21.17 0.00
C LYS A 117 -10.04 21.51 -0.07
N GLY A 118 -10.89 20.52 -0.33
CA GLY A 118 -12.32 20.71 -0.55
C GLY A 118 -12.70 21.27 -1.92
N ASN A 119 -11.75 21.36 -2.87
CA ASN A 119 -11.96 21.87 -4.22
C ASN A 119 -12.54 20.78 -5.14
N PHE A 120 -13.68 20.20 -4.80
CA PHE A 120 -14.23 18.98 -5.44
C PHE A 120 -14.41 19.07 -6.94
N LYS A 121 -14.79 20.23 -7.49
CA LYS A 121 -14.94 20.41 -8.95
C LYS A 121 -13.59 20.32 -9.67
N GLU A 122 -12.56 20.92 -9.10
CA GLU A 122 -11.21 20.86 -9.67
C GLU A 122 -10.59 19.46 -9.47
N ALA A 123 -10.83 18.82 -8.31
CA ALA A 123 -10.44 17.43 -8.05
C ALA A 123 -11.02 16.48 -9.11
N GLU A 124 -12.32 16.57 -9.38
CA GLU A 124 -12.98 15.74 -10.40
C GLU A 124 -12.34 15.90 -11.78
N LYS A 125 -12.06 17.15 -12.18
CA LYS A 125 -11.42 17.43 -13.45
C LYS A 125 -10.03 16.79 -13.55
N TRP A 126 -9.22 16.91 -12.50
CA TRP A 126 -7.89 16.32 -12.44
C TRP A 126 -7.93 14.79 -12.40
N TYR A 127 -8.87 14.18 -11.68
CA TYR A 127 -9.06 12.74 -11.71
C TYR A 127 -9.45 12.23 -13.11
N LYS A 128 -10.31 12.96 -13.83
CA LYS A 128 -10.66 12.63 -15.23
C LYS A 128 -9.46 12.73 -16.17
N GLU A 129 -8.53 13.63 -15.93
CA GLU A 129 -7.24 13.64 -16.64
C GLU A 129 -6.37 12.44 -16.24
N GLY A 130 -6.35 12.10 -14.95
CA GLY A 130 -5.54 11.02 -14.38
C GLY A 130 -5.86 9.63 -14.94
N ILE A 131 -7.13 9.34 -15.22
CA ILE A 131 -7.52 8.03 -15.80
C ILE A 131 -6.98 7.78 -17.21
N LYS A 132 -6.44 8.80 -17.89
CA LYS A 132 -5.72 8.63 -19.17
C LYS A 132 -4.44 7.82 -19.01
N SER A 133 -3.91 7.67 -17.77
CA SER A 133 -2.82 6.76 -17.44
C SER A 133 -3.17 5.30 -17.66
N ASN A 134 -4.47 4.97 -17.61
CA ASN A 134 -5.04 3.62 -17.66
C ASN A 134 -4.56 2.70 -16.52
N LEU A 135 -4.06 3.27 -15.41
CA LEU A 135 -3.61 2.54 -14.24
C LEU A 135 -4.79 2.24 -13.29
N GLU A 136 -4.73 1.11 -12.61
CA GLU A 136 -5.75 0.68 -11.65
C GLU A 136 -5.92 1.69 -10.50
N TYR A 137 -4.82 2.29 -10.06
CA TYR A 137 -4.83 3.27 -8.98
C TYR A 137 -5.54 4.57 -9.37
N SER A 138 -5.38 5.04 -10.61
CA SER A 138 -6.10 6.23 -11.10
C SER A 138 -7.61 6.01 -11.17
N PHE A 139 -8.04 4.81 -11.59
CA PHE A 139 -9.46 4.43 -11.56
C PHE A 139 -9.98 4.28 -10.12
N TYR A 140 -9.16 3.76 -9.20
CA TYR A 140 -9.51 3.68 -7.78
C TYR A 140 -9.74 5.08 -7.18
N LEU A 141 -8.84 6.02 -7.42
CA LEU A 141 -8.95 7.36 -6.85
C LEU A 141 -10.23 8.08 -7.29
N ILE A 142 -10.53 8.11 -8.58
CA ILE A 142 -11.77 8.73 -9.06
C ILE A 142 -13.01 7.98 -8.59
N GLY A 143 -12.96 6.66 -8.52
CA GLY A 143 -14.06 5.85 -8.01
C GLY A 143 -14.32 6.08 -6.53
N ASN A 144 -13.25 6.19 -5.72
CA ASN A 144 -13.35 6.53 -4.31
C ASN A 144 -13.84 7.97 -4.09
N PHE A 145 -13.38 8.91 -4.91
CA PHE A 145 -13.90 10.27 -4.93
C PHE A 145 -15.42 10.31 -5.10
N TYR A 146 -15.96 9.63 -6.12
CA TYR A 146 -17.41 9.58 -6.32
C TYR A 146 -18.14 8.83 -5.19
N TYR A 147 -17.54 7.80 -4.61
CA TYR A 147 -18.08 7.12 -3.44
C TYR A 147 -18.24 8.08 -2.25
N ASN A 148 -17.22 8.91 -1.98
CA ASN A 148 -17.24 9.91 -0.91
C ASN A 148 -18.25 11.03 -1.19
N GLN A 149 -18.50 11.35 -2.47
CA GLN A 149 -19.55 12.30 -2.88
C GLN A 149 -20.96 11.68 -2.94
N ASN A 150 -21.11 10.40 -2.53
CA ASN A 150 -22.36 9.63 -2.58
C ASN A 150 -22.92 9.44 -4.00
N ASP A 151 -22.11 9.58 -5.03
CA ASP A 151 -22.44 9.26 -6.43
C ASP A 151 -22.11 7.78 -6.70
N MET A 152 -23.01 6.90 -6.30
CA MET A 152 -22.78 5.44 -6.37
C MET A 152 -22.71 4.91 -7.79
N GLU A 153 -23.34 5.57 -8.77
CA GLU A 153 -23.29 5.17 -10.17
C GLU A 153 -21.88 5.35 -10.75
N ASN A 154 -21.35 6.56 -10.63
CA ASN A 154 -19.99 6.85 -11.08
C ASN A 154 -18.94 6.10 -10.24
N ALA A 155 -19.15 5.95 -8.93
CA ALA A 155 -18.28 5.17 -8.08
C ALA A 155 -18.14 3.72 -8.60
N LYS A 156 -19.25 3.00 -8.82
CA LYS A 156 -19.22 1.63 -9.37
C LYS A 156 -18.50 1.59 -10.69
N LYS A 157 -18.84 2.47 -11.62
CA LYS A 157 -18.24 2.55 -12.96
C LYS A 157 -16.70 2.57 -12.95
N TYR A 158 -16.11 3.38 -12.07
CA TYR A 158 -14.65 3.51 -12.02
C TYR A 158 -14.00 2.47 -11.12
N LEU A 159 -14.65 2.09 -10.01
CA LEU A 159 -14.14 1.04 -9.11
C LEU A 159 -14.13 -0.33 -9.80
N GLU A 160 -15.11 -0.66 -10.65
CA GLU A 160 -15.12 -1.91 -11.44
C GLU A 160 -13.90 -1.97 -12.37
N LYS A 161 -13.58 -0.88 -13.07
CA LYS A 161 -12.37 -0.81 -13.91
C LYS A 161 -11.08 -0.98 -13.11
N SER A 162 -11.05 -0.49 -11.88
CA SER A 162 -9.91 -0.67 -10.97
C SER A 162 -9.83 -2.11 -10.46
N ALA A 163 -10.97 -2.71 -10.10
CA ALA A 163 -11.07 -4.09 -9.63
C ALA A 163 -10.67 -5.12 -10.70
N GLU A 164 -11.07 -4.91 -11.96
CA GLU A 164 -10.61 -5.70 -13.11
C GLU A 164 -9.08 -5.74 -13.21
N ARG A 165 -8.41 -4.66 -12.80
CA ARG A 165 -6.94 -4.53 -12.76
C ARG A 165 -6.33 -4.94 -11.40
N LYS A 166 -7.06 -5.74 -10.63
CA LYS A 166 -6.61 -6.35 -9.37
C LYS A 166 -6.39 -5.37 -8.20
N ASN A 167 -7.03 -4.21 -8.19
CA ASN A 167 -6.99 -3.31 -7.03
C ASN A 167 -7.93 -3.80 -5.93
N GLY A 168 -7.36 -4.28 -4.83
CA GLY A 168 -8.13 -4.85 -3.72
C GLY A 168 -8.95 -3.82 -2.94
N LYS A 169 -8.49 -2.55 -2.87
CA LYS A 169 -9.24 -1.46 -2.23
C LYS A 169 -10.52 -1.15 -3.02
N ALA A 170 -10.45 -1.17 -4.35
CA ALA A 170 -11.61 -0.98 -5.21
C ALA A 170 -12.64 -2.10 -5.01
N ILE A 171 -12.18 -3.37 -4.95
CA ILE A 171 -13.05 -4.52 -4.67
C ILE A 171 -13.75 -4.37 -3.32
N TYR A 172 -13.04 -3.92 -2.30
CA TYR A 172 -13.62 -3.71 -0.97
C TYR A 172 -14.70 -2.62 -0.95
N ILE A 173 -14.45 -1.47 -1.62
CA ILE A 173 -15.47 -0.41 -1.70
C ILE A 173 -16.68 -0.88 -2.50
N LEU A 174 -16.50 -1.63 -3.58
CA LEU A 174 -17.62 -2.23 -4.31
C LEU A 174 -18.45 -3.16 -3.41
N ALA A 175 -17.81 -3.99 -2.60
CA ALA A 175 -18.51 -4.82 -1.64
C ALA A 175 -19.33 -3.98 -0.63
N LYS A 176 -18.79 -2.84 -0.15
CA LYS A 176 -19.55 -1.90 0.71
C LYS A 176 -20.74 -1.27 0.00
N ILE A 177 -20.61 -0.87 -1.26
CA ILE A 177 -21.72 -0.34 -2.05
C ILE A 177 -22.83 -1.39 -2.17
N TYR A 178 -22.48 -2.61 -2.60
CA TYR A 178 -23.46 -3.69 -2.76
C TYR A 178 -24.04 -4.19 -1.42
N TYR A 179 -23.31 -4.02 -0.33
CA TYR A 179 -23.85 -4.24 1.01
C TYR A 179 -24.99 -3.25 1.34
N LYS A 180 -24.79 -1.96 1.09
CA LYS A 180 -25.83 -0.92 1.24
C LYS A 180 -27.04 -1.20 0.31
N GLU A 181 -26.80 -1.73 -0.87
CA GLU A 181 -27.84 -2.14 -1.82
C GLU A 181 -28.49 -3.51 -1.50
N LYS A 182 -28.07 -4.17 -0.40
CA LYS A 182 -28.52 -5.52 0.02
C LYS A 182 -28.30 -6.60 -1.04
N ASN A 183 -27.35 -6.40 -1.96
CA ASN A 183 -27.01 -7.34 -3.01
C ASN A 183 -25.97 -8.37 -2.54
N ARG A 184 -26.47 -9.39 -1.82
CA ARG A 184 -25.63 -10.42 -1.18
C ARG A 184 -24.79 -11.23 -2.19
N GLU A 185 -25.31 -11.46 -3.39
CA GLU A 185 -24.60 -12.23 -4.42
C GLU A 185 -23.36 -11.50 -4.92
N ARG A 186 -23.45 -10.18 -5.15
CA ARG A 186 -22.28 -9.38 -5.54
C ARG A 186 -21.24 -9.30 -4.42
N ILE A 187 -21.68 -9.23 -3.14
CA ILE A 187 -20.74 -9.27 -2.02
C ILE A 187 -19.96 -10.60 -2.00
N LYS A 188 -20.65 -11.74 -2.20
CA LYS A 188 -19.98 -13.05 -2.27
C LYS A 188 -18.97 -13.12 -3.41
N GLU A 189 -19.32 -12.57 -4.57
CA GLU A 189 -18.41 -12.50 -5.72
C GLU A 189 -17.12 -11.74 -5.36
N TYR A 190 -17.23 -10.57 -4.73
CA TYR A 190 -16.08 -9.77 -4.33
C TYR A 190 -15.30 -10.40 -3.18
N GLN A 191 -15.96 -11.07 -2.22
CA GLN A 191 -15.30 -11.86 -1.20
C GLN A 191 -14.42 -12.94 -1.84
N LYS A 192 -14.99 -13.70 -2.79
CA LYS A 192 -14.26 -14.72 -3.53
C LYS A 192 -13.02 -14.13 -4.23
N GLN A 193 -13.18 -12.97 -4.89
CA GLN A 193 -12.05 -12.30 -5.53
C GLN A 193 -10.95 -11.90 -4.54
N LEU A 194 -11.30 -11.45 -3.33
CA LEU A 194 -10.33 -11.06 -2.29
C LEU A 194 -9.63 -12.26 -1.65
N LEU A 195 -10.29 -13.42 -1.57
CA LEU A 195 -9.72 -14.63 -0.99
C LEU A 195 -8.88 -15.45 -1.98
N GLU A 196 -9.33 -15.56 -3.23
CA GLU A 196 -8.73 -16.45 -4.23
C GLU A 196 -7.58 -15.79 -5.03
N ARG A 197 -7.54 -14.47 -5.12
CA ARG A 197 -6.50 -13.77 -5.89
C ARG A 197 -5.30 -13.45 -4.99
N SER A 198 -4.26 -14.23 -5.07
CA SER A 198 -3.00 -14.04 -4.33
C SER A 198 -2.21 -12.77 -4.71
N GLN A 199 -2.61 -12.05 -5.76
CA GLN A 199 -1.90 -10.90 -6.31
C GLN A 199 -2.72 -9.61 -6.30
N LEU A 200 -3.60 -9.43 -5.31
CA LEU A 200 -4.35 -8.17 -5.17
C LEU A 200 -3.52 -7.14 -4.42
N TYR A 201 -3.41 -5.93 -4.97
CA TYR A 201 -2.75 -4.81 -4.32
C TYR A 201 -3.65 -4.16 -3.27
N GLY A 202 -3.07 -3.80 -2.12
CA GLY A 202 -3.72 -3.00 -1.09
C GLY A 202 -4.83 -3.69 -0.31
N VAL A 203 -4.86 -5.02 -0.25
CA VAL A 203 -5.80 -5.78 0.59
C VAL A 203 -5.26 -5.90 2.00
N THR A 204 -6.06 -5.51 2.98
CA THR A 204 -5.76 -5.69 4.39
C THR A 204 -6.56 -6.85 4.99
N LYS A 205 -6.09 -7.37 6.12
CA LYS A 205 -6.82 -8.38 6.90
C LYS A 205 -8.19 -7.87 7.36
N ASP A 206 -8.25 -6.60 7.72
CA ASP A 206 -9.51 -5.97 8.16
C ASP A 206 -10.52 -5.87 7.02
N MET A 207 -10.09 -5.60 5.78
CA MET A 207 -10.98 -5.63 4.62
C MET A 207 -11.60 -7.01 4.43
N LYS A 208 -10.80 -8.08 4.53
CA LYS A 208 -11.30 -9.46 4.43
C LYS A 208 -12.31 -9.76 5.55
N LYS A 209 -11.97 -9.41 6.79
CA LYS A 209 -12.83 -9.59 7.96
C LYS A 209 -14.14 -8.82 7.82
N ASN A 210 -14.10 -7.57 7.35
CA ASN A 210 -15.29 -6.76 7.14
C ASN A 210 -16.24 -7.35 6.09
N ILE A 211 -15.71 -7.93 5.01
CA ILE A 211 -16.55 -8.63 4.02
C ILE A 211 -17.20 -9.89 4.63
N GLU A 212 -16.50 -10.59 5.49
CA GLU A 212 -17.07 -11.72 6.24
C GLU A 212 -18.22 -11.24 7.14
N TYR A 213 -18.09 -10.10 7.81
CA TYR A 213 -19.19 -9.49 8.57
C TYR A 213 -20.38 -9.11 7.69
N MET A 214 -20.14 -8.52 6.51
CA MET A 214 -21.23 -8.19 5.56
C MET A 214 -22.03 -9.42 5.12
N LEU A 215 -21.40 -10.60 5.08
CA LEU A 215 -22.01 -11.87 4.71
C LEU A 215 -22.51 -12.68 5.92
N GLY A 216 -22.12 -12.32 7.12
CA GLY A 216 -22.36 -13.00 8.37
C GLY A 216 -23.83 -12.99 8.81
N ASN A 217 -24.02 -13.31 10.08
CA ASN A 217 -25.35 -13.30 10.71
C ASN A 217 -25.83 -11.86 11.00
N LYS A 218 -27.06 -11.72 11.50
CA LYS A 218 -27.68 -10.42 11.77
C LYS A 218 -26.89 -9.55 12.77
N ASN A 219 -26.22 -10.17 13.75
CA ASN A 219 -25.44 -9.44 14.75
C ASN A 219 -24.14 -8.92 14.16
N ASP A 220 -23.46 -9.73 13.31
CA ASP A 220 -22.25 -9.31 12.61
C ASP A 220 -22.55 -8.16 11.64
N ASN A 221 -23.68 -8.23 10.93
CA ASN A 221 -24.15 -7.16 10.05
C ASN A 221 -24.43 -5.88 10.85
N LYS A 222 -25.11 -5.98 12.01
CA LYS A 222 -25.38 -4.82 12.86
C LYS A 222 -24.07 -4.21 13.42
N TYR A 223 -23.10 -5.03 13.81
CA TYR A 223 -21.78 -4.55 14.23
C TYR A 223 -21.10 -3.75 13.11
N PHE A 224 -21.09 -4.31 11.88
CA PHE A 224 -20.49 -3.64 10.72
C PHE A 224 -21.17 -2.28 10.45
N ASP A 225 -22.53 -2.24 10.44
CA ASP A 225 -23.27 -1.00 10.22
C ASP A 225 -22.93 0.08 11.27
N LEU A 226 -22.78 -0.31 12.54
CA LEU A 226 -22.41 0.62 13.60
C LEU A 226 -20.98 1.14 13.43
N VAL A 227 -20.02 0.29 13.05
CA VAL A 227 -18.64 0.71 12.80
C VAL A 227 -18.58 1.67 11.60
N GLU A 228 -19.29 1.39 10.50
CA GLU A 228 -19.35 2.29 9.35
C GLU A 228 -19.96 3.65 9.72
N LYS A 229 -21.05 3.65 10.46
CA LYS A 229 -21.68 4.87 10.96
C LYS A 229 -20.74 5.67 11.88
N ALA A 230 -19.99 4.99 12.74
CA ALA A 230 -19.00 5.67 13.58
C ALA A 230 -17.89 6.31 12.75
N ASN A 231 -17.40 5.62 11.69
CA ASN A 231 -16.41 6.18 10.79
C ASN A 231 -16.90 7.45 10.09
N GLU A 232 -18.18 7.54 9.70
CA GLU A 232 -18.75 8.77 9.14
C GLU A 232 -18.70 9.95 10.13
N TYR A 233 -18.82 9.69 11.44
CA TYR A 233 -18.66 10.73 12.47
C TYR A 233 -17.19 11.03 12.76
N ILE A 234 -16.30 10.04 12.70
CA ILE A 234 -14.84 10.24 12.84
C ILE A 234 -14.32 11.16 11.73
N ASP A 235 -14.77 10.94 10.50
CA ASP A 235 -14.37 11.75 9.34
C ASP A 235 -14.89 13.21 9.42
N LYS A 236 -15.93 13.44 10.21
CA LYS A 236 -16.47 14.78 10.55
C LYS A 236 -15.89 15.34 11.85
N GLU A 237 -14.92 14.67 12.46
CA GLU A 237 -14.32 15.01 13.76
C GLU A 237 -15.32 15.06 14.93
N GLU A 238 -16.50 14.41 14.77
CA GLU A 238 -17.54 14.31 15.80
C GLU A 238 -17.27 13.12 16.75
N TYR A 239 -16.10 13.10 17.37
CA TYR A 239 -15.55 11.95 18.11
C TYR A 239 -16.42 11.43 19.26
N LYS A 240 -17.16 12.31 19.95
CA LYS A 240 -18.07 11.88 21.02
C LYS A 240 -19.21 11.00 20.51
N LYS A 241 -19.80 11.39 19.38
CA LYS A 241 -20.87 10.58 18.76
C LYS A 241 -20.32 9.26 18.21
N ALA A 242 -19.12 9.31 17.62
CA ALA A 242 -18.44 8.11 17.15
C ALA A 242 -18.18 7.12 18.29
N GLU A 243 -17.70 7.60 19.45
CA GLU A 243 -17.45 6.76 20.63
C GLU A 243 -18.74 6.11 21.15
N GLU A 244 -19.84 6.85 21.25
CA GLU A 244 -21.15 6.30 21.68
C GLU A 244 -21.59 5.15 20.77
N ILE A 245 -21.44 5.32 19.46
CA ILE A 245 -21.80 4.29 18.46
C ILE A 245 -20.85 3.08 18.55
N LEU A 246 -19.55 3.31 18.75
CA LEU A 246 -18.57 2.22 18.91
C LEU A 246 -18.77 1.46 20.23
N LEU A 247 -19.22 2.13 21.28
CA LEU A 247 -19.65 1.48 22.53
C LEU A 247 -20.91 0.61 22.31
N GLU A 248 -21.85 1.01 21.47
CA GLU A 248 -22.97 0.13 21.08
C GLU A 248 -22.45 -1.07 20.26
N ALA A 249 -21.55 -0.85 19.32
CA ALA A 249 -20.91 -1.90 18.53
C ALA A 249 -20.16 -2.90 19.42
N SER A 250 -19.49 -2.43 20.48
CA SER A 250 -18.71 -3.29 21.40
C SER A 250 -19.56 -4.29 22.17
N LYS A 251 -20.87 -4.03 22.34
CA LYS A 251 -21.83 -4.98 22.93
C LYS A 251 -22.12 -6.17 22.01
N LEU A 252 -21.95 -5.99 20.71
CA LEU A 252 -22.12 -7.04 19.70
C LEU A 252 -20.83 -7.79 19.43
N ASN A 253 -19.71 -7.06 19.40
CA ASN A 253 -18.39 -7.62 19.19
C ASN A 253 -17.34 -6.79 19.94
N LYS A 254 -16.56 -7.44 20.81
CA LYS A 254 -15.51 -6.81 21.63
C LYS A 254 -14.48 -5.98 20.82
N GLU A 255 -14.34 -6.25 19.53
CA GLU A 255 -13.51 -5.43 18.63
C GLU A 255 -13.93 -3.94 18.60
N GLY A 256 -15.16 -3.62 18.99
CA GLY A 256 -15.61 -2.23 19.14
C GLY A 256 -14.76 -1.42 20.11
N TYR A 257 -14.26 -2.03 21.20
CA TYR A 257 -13.32 -1.37 22.12
C TYR A 257 -12.00 -1.02 21.44
N TYR A 258 -11.51 -1.90 20.56
CA TYR A 258 -10.31 -1.62 19.77
C TYR A 258 -10.53 -0.48 18.78
N GLN A 259 -11.70 -0.43 18.14
CA GLN A 259 -12.04 0.68 17.24
C GLN A 259 -12.07 2.03 17.96
N ILE A 260 -12.52 2.06 19.22
CA ILE A 260 -12.45 3.27 20.05
C ILE A 260 -10.98 3.70 20.24
N ALA A 261 -10.11 2.78 20.58
CA ALA A 261 -8.67 3.08 20.75
C ALA A 261 -8.04 3.62 19.45
N GLU A 262 -8.35 3.02 18.29
CA GLU A 262 -7.90 3.50 16.97
C GLU A 262 -8.42 4.92 16.66
N MET A 263 -9.65 5.22 17.01
CA MET A 263 -10.19 6.57 16.87
C MET A 263 -9.39 7.58 17.72
N TYR A 264 -9.16 7.24 19.00
CA TYR A 264 -8.38 8.12 19.90
C TYR A 264 -6.94 8.31 19.47
N ARG A 265 -6.33 7.36 18.74
CA ARG A 265 -5.00 7.50 18.16
C ARG A 265 -4.88 8.69 17.19
N ARG A 266 -6.00 9.14 16.60
CA ARG A 266 -6.05 10.35 15.76
C ARG A 266 -6.10 11.64 16.58
N ILE A 267 -6.41 11.57 17.90
CA ILE A 267 -6.66 12.72 18.77
C ILE A 267 -5.51 12.90 19.78
N SER A 268 -5.23 11.86 20.54
CA SER A 268 -4.21 11.82 21.57
C SER A 268 -3.68 10.42 21.77
N ILE A 269 -2.39 10.26 21.69
CA ILE A 269 -1.74 8.97 21.88
C ILE A 269 -1.89 8.48 23.33
N GLU A 270 -1.88 9.39 24.33
CA GLU A 270 -2.05 9.03 25.74
C GLU A 270 -3.46 8.48 25.99
N GLU A 271 -4.49 9.11 25.42
CA GLU A 271 -5.87 8.61 25.54
C GLU A 271 -6.04 7.30 24.77
N ALA A 272 -5.42 7.17 23.58
CA ALA A 272 -5.42 5.92 22.85
C ALA A 272 -4.82 4.77 23.66
N MET A 273 -3.71 4.98 24.37
CA MET A 273 -3.09 3.96 25.23
C MET A 273 -4.07 3.46 26.31
N LYS A 274 -4.77 4.36 27.01
CA LYS A 274 -5.80 3.98 27.98
C LYS A 274 -6.92 3.16 27.34
N LYS A 275 -7.35 3.54 26.14
CA LYS A 275 -8.40 2.81 25.40
C LYS A 275 -7.92 1.45 24.89
N TYR A 276 -6.65 1.31 24.50
CA TYR A 276 -6.06 0.01 24.17
C TYR A 276 -5.95 -0.91 25.40
N GLU A 277 -5.61 -0.37 26.59
CA GLU A 277 -5.63 -1.15 27.82
C GLU A 277 -7.03 -1.71 28.10
N ILE A 278 -8.07 -0.87 28.00
CA ILE A 278 -9.47 -1.30 28.13
C ILE A 278 -9.81 -2.40 27.09
N ALA A 279 -9.42 -2.20 25.84
CA ALA A 279 -9.66 -3.20 24.78
C ALA A 279 -8.97 -4.53 25.08
N TYR A 280 -7.73 -4.51 25.59
CA TYR A 280 -7.02 -5.70 26.01
C TYR A 280 -7.72 -6.41 27.18
N GLU A 281 -8.16 -5.69 28.22
CA GLU A 281 -8.92 -6.22 29.35
C GLU A 281 -10.25 -6.86 28.90
N LYS A 282 -10.86 -6.33 27.85
CA LYS A 282 -12.03 -6.94 27.19
C LYS A 282 -11.70 -8.12 26.28
N GLY A 283 -10.42 -8.56 26.26
CA GLY A 283 -9.97 -9.75 25.54
C GLY A 283 -9.64 -9.51 24.07
N VAL A 284 -9.33 -8.26 23.67
CA VAL A 284 -8.83 -7.94 22.33
C VAL A 284 -7.30 -7.91 22.36
N ALA A 285 -6.69 -9.08 22.18
CA ALA A 285 -5.25 -9.30 22.36
C ALA A 285 -4.36 -8.35 21.53
N LYS A 286 -4.74 -8.04 20.29
CA LYS A 286 -3.99 -7.13 19.41
C LYS A 286 -3.83 -5.71 19.97
N ALA A 287 -4.68 -5.29 20.91
CA ALA A 287 -4.56 -4.01 21.59
C ALA A 287 -3.25 -3.93 22.42
N ALA A 288 -2.86 -5.05 23.05
CA ALA A 288 -1.59 -5.12 23.78
C ALA A 288 -0.38 -4.97 22.84
N ASN A 289 -0.48 -5.44 21.59
CA ASN A 289 0.56 -5.22 20.60
C ASN A 289 0.76 -3.72 20.27
N ASN A 290 -0.32 -2.96 20.15
CA ASN A 290 -0.23 -1.52 19.91
C ASN A 290 0.42 -0.78 21.09
N ILE A 291 0.12 -1.21 22.31
CA ILE A 291 0.79 -0.68 23.51
C ILE A 291 2.28 -1.03 23.50
N GLY A 292 2.62 -2.26 23.14
CA GLY A 292 3.99 -2.72 22.99
C GLY A 292 4.77 -1.91 21.94
N SER A 293 4.16 -1.68 20.79
CA SER A 293 4.73 -0.86 19.72
C SER A 293 4.97 0.60 20.17
N TYR A 294 4.04 1.16 20.94
CA TYR A 294 4.23 2.49 21.52
C TYR A 294 5.47 2.55 22.44
N TYR A 295 5.64 1.57 23.34
CA TYR A 295 6.82 1.51 24.20
C TYR A 295 8.11 1.28 23.42
N TYR A 296 8.05 0.49 22.33
CA TYR A 296 9.19 0.27 21.44
C TYR A 296 9.67 1.57 20.77
N ILE A 297 8.75 2.35 20.21
CA ILE A 297 9.05 3.66 19.59
C ILE A 297 9.66 4.61 20.63
N ASN A 298 9.18 4.56 21.88
CA ASN A 298 9.72 5.36 22.98
C ASN A 298 10.97 4.74 23.63
N LYS A 299 11.57 3.71 23.02
CA LYS A 299 12.80 3.05 23.46
C LYS A 299 12.73 2.37 24.84
N ASP A 300 11.52 2.13 25.36
CA ASP A 300 11.30 1.32 26.58
C ASP A 300 11.12 -0.16 26.16
N ILE A 301 12.25 -0.77 25.82
CA ILE A 301 12.31 -2.13 25.24
C ILE A 301 11.73 -3.18 26.19
N GLU A 302 11.93 -3.03 27.49
CA GLU A 302 11.43 -3.99 28.48
C GLU A 302 9.89 -3.97 28.56
N LYS A 303 9.28 -2.79 28.60
CA LYS A 303 7.82 -2.69 28.54
C LYS A 303 7.27 -3.14 27.19
N ALA A 304 7.97 -2.83 26.10
CA ALA A 304 7.59 -3.31 24.78
C ALA A 304 7.49 -4.84 24.75
N LYS A 305 8.52 -5.54 25.21
CA LYS A 305 8.52 -7.01 25.29
C LYS A 305 7.37 -7.55 26.14
N ILE A 306 7.13 -6.96 27.32
CA ILE A 306 6.04 -7.39 28.20
C ILE A 306 4.69 -7.29 27.51
N TRP A 307 4.39 -6.17 26.86
CA TRP A 307 3.11 -5.95 26.23
C TRP A 307 2.94 -6.78 24.94
N ILE A 308 3.99 -6.91 24.13
CA ILE A 308 3.95 -7.79 22.95
C ILE A 308 3.78 -9.25 23.37
N GLN A 309 4.43 -9.69 24.47
CA GLN A 309 4.22 -11.03 24.99
C GLN A 309 2.76 -11.25 25.45
N LYS A 310 2.15 -10.27 26.15
CA LYS A 310 0.72 -10.32 26.50
C LYS A 310 -0.18 -10.46 25.27
N ALA A 311 0.17 -9.81 24.16
CA ALA A 311 -0.58 -9.96 22.92
C ALA A 311 -0.45 -11.37 22.34
N ILE A 312 0.75 -11.94 22.34
CA ILE A 312 1.02 -13.32 21.89
C ILE A 312 0.24 -14.32 22.76
N ASP A 313 0.30 -14.18 24.08
CA ASP A 313 -0.38 -15.06 25.04
C ASP A 313 -1.90 -14.94 24.89
N GLY A 314 -2.41 -13.77 24.53
CA GLY A 314 -3.81 -13.53 24.20
C GLY A 314 -4.24 -14.05 22.81
N GLY A 315 -3.33 -14.64 22.04
CA GLY A 315 -3.61 -15.26 20.74
C GLY A 315 -3.42 -14.33 19.53
N ASP A 316 -2.82 -13.15 19.70
CA ASP A 316 -2.44 -12.33 18.54
C ASP A 316 -1.15 -12.84 17.90
N VAL A 317 -1.29 -13.71 16.93
CA VAL A 317 -0.17 -14.37 16.26
C VAL A 317 0.73 -13.38 15.50
N ASN A 318 0.17 -12.24 15.06
CA ASN A 318 0.93 -11.21 14.35
C ASN A 318 1.96 -10.53 15.26
N SER A 319 1.72 -10.48 16.56
CA SER A 319 2.65 -9.96 17.56
C SER A 319 3.98 -10.71 17.61
N ASN A 320 4.05 -11.95 17.11
CA ASN A 320 5.32 -12.64 16.95
C ASN A 320 6.26 -11.92 15.98
N PHE A 321 5.75 -11.22 14.97
CA PHE A 321 6.59 -10.43 14.06
C PHE A 321 7.30 -9.30 14.83
N HIS A 322 6.58 -8.53 15.62
CA HIS A 322 7.16 -7.43 16.42
C HIS A 322 8.11 -7.94 17.52
N MET A 323 7.83 -9.12 18.10
CA MET A 323 8.80 -9.75 19.00
C MET A 323 10.07 -10.16 18.26
N GLY A 324 9.94 -10.66 17.04
CA GLY A 324 11.06 -10.94 16.13
C GLY A 324 11.91 -9.71 15.88
N GLU A 325 11.29 -8.57 15.54
CA GLU A 325 11.98 -7.28 15.35
C GLU A 325 12.77 -6.83 16.60
N LEU A 326 12.19 -7.01 17.79
CA LEU A 326 12.87 -6.67 19.04
C LEU A 326 14.15 -7.50 19.26
N TYR A 327 14.10 -8.80 18.95
CA TYR A 327 15.28 -9.67 19.10
C TYR A 327 16.29 -9.46 17.96
N ASP A 328 15.83 -9.17 16.76
CA ASP A 328 16.69 -8.85 15.61
C ASP A 328 17.50 -7.58 15.88
N ASN A 329 16.83 -6.50 16.31
CA ASN A 329 17.51 -5.26 16.72
C ASN A 329 18.48 -5.45 17.90
N ALA A 330 18.22 -6.40 18.78
CA ALA A 330 19.15 -6.81 19.85
C ALA A 330 20.25 -7.78 19.36
N ARG A 331 20.27 -8.15 18.07
CA ARG A 331 21.18 -9.14 17.46
C ARG A 331 21.11 -10.52 18.10
N ASP A 332 20.00 -10.89 18.73
CA ASP A 332 19.68 -12.27 19.12
C ASP A 332 18.99 -12.98 17.96
N LEU A 333 19.79 -13.28 16.93
CA LEU A 333 19.30 -13.83 15.66
C LEU A 333 18.55 -15.15 15.82
N LYS A 334 18.90 -15.97 16.82
CA LYS A 334 18.20 -17.23 17.08
C LYS A 334 16.76 -17.02 17.53
N LYS A 335 16.55 -16.10 18.49
CA LYS A 335 15.21 -15.74 18.93
C LYS A 335 14.45 -14.97 17.85
N ALA A 336 15.11 -14.06 17.12
CA ALA A 336 14.51 -13.37 16.00
C ALA A 336 13.95 -14.37 14.98
N TYR A 337 14.75 -15.36 14.56
CA TYR A 337 14.30 -16.42 13.67
C TYR A 337 13.11 -17.20 14.23
N GLU A 338 13.15 -17.57 15.52
CA GLU A 338 12.04 -18.30 16.16
C GLU A 338 10.72 -17.53 16.06
N TYR A 339 10.72 -16.25 16.41
CA TYR A 339 9.53 -15.42 16.39
C TYR A 339 9.08 -15.05 14.98
N TYR A 340 10.00 -14.69 14.08
CA TYR A 340 9.65 -14.47 12.67
C TYR A 340 9.05 -15.73 12.03
N SER A 341 9.57 -16.91 12.32
CA SER A 341 9.04 -18.18 11.82
C SER A 341 7.61 -18.45 12.32
N LYS A 342 7.32 -18.13 13.59
CA LYS A 342 5.95 -18.21 14.14
C LYS A 342 4.99 -17.28 13.40
N ALA A 343 5.41 -16.03 13.15
CA ALA A 343 4.61 -15.07 12.38
C ALA A 343 4.46 -15.49 10.92
N ALA A 344 5.51 -16.00 10.30
CA ALA A 344 5.55 -16.46 8.92
C ALA A 344 4.57 -17.61 8.63
N ASN A 345 4.31 -18.48 9.62
CA ASN A 345 3.33 -19.56 9.48
C ASN A 345 1.89 -19.07 9.27
N ASN A 346 1.62 -17.77 9.51
CA ASN A 346 0.34 -17.13 9.16
C ASN A 346 0.32 -16.49 7.77
N LYS A 347 1.20 -16.91 6.86
CA LYS A 347 1.26 -16.45 5.48
C LYS A 347 1.58 -14.96 5.32
N ASN A 348 2.28 -14.36 6.28
CA ASN A 348 2.76 -13.00 6.19
C ASN A 348 4.08 -12.97 5.41
N ALA A 349 4.08 -12.33 4.21
CA ALA A 349 5.26 -12.26 3.36
C ALA A 349 6.44 -11.54 4.02
N VAL A 350 6.19 -10.49 4.79
CA VAL A 350 7.23 -9.73 5.51
C VAL A 350 7.91 -10.64 6.53
N ALA A 351 7.12 -11.37 7.33
CA ALA A 351 7.65 -12.29 8.32
C ALA A 351 8.41 -13.46 7.67
N MET A 352 7.92 -13.99 6.53
CA MET A 352 8.62 -15.03 5.77
C MET A 352 9.96 -14.50 5.23
N PHE A 353 9.96 -13.29 4.70
CA PHE A 353 11.16 -12.64 4.19
C PHE A 353 12.17 -12.44 5.32
N SER A 354 11.76 -11.82 6.45
CA SER A 354 12.64 -11.65 7.62
C SER A 354 13.17 -12.96 8.17
N ALA A 355 12.33 -14.02 8.26
CA ALA A 355 12.79 -15.35 8.67
C ALA A 355 13.83 -15.93 7.69
N GLY A 356 13.65 -15.68 6.39
CA GLY A 356 14.61 -16.07 5.35
C GLY A 356 15.95 -15.35 5.51
N GLU A 357 15.93 -14.02 5.65
CA GLU A 357 17.15 -13.21 5.85
C GLU A 357 17.91 -13.66 7.11
N ILE A 358 17.22 -13.76 8.25
CA ILE A 358 17.86 -14.22 9.49
C ILE A 358 18.42 -15.65 9.36
N ALA A 359 17.74 -16.53 8.64
CA ALA A 359 18.27 -17.88 8.39
C ALA A 359 19.58 -17.83 7.57
N PHE A 360 19.67 -16.97 6.57
CA PHE A 360 20.93 -16.76 5.82
C PHE A 360 22.03 -16.19 6.70
N GLU A 361 21.75 -15.20 7.56
CA GLU A 361 22.72 -14.67 8.52
C GLU A 361 23.21 -15.71 9.51
N LEU A 362 22.38 -16.68 9.89
CA LEU A 362 22.75 -17.81 10.76
C LEU A 362 23.55 -18.90 10.00
N GLY A 363 23.74 -18.78 8.69
CA GLY A 363 24.37 -19.80 7.85
C GLY A 363 23.45 -20.96 7.46
N GLU A 364 22.15 -20.84 7.76
CA GLU A 364 21.14 -21.86 7.50
C GLU A 364 20.53 -21.70 6.10
N GLU A 365 21.35 -21.80 5.05
CA GLU A 365 20.97 -21.51 3.66
C GLU A 365 19.71 -22.28 3.19
N LYS A 366 19.54 -23.53 3.63
CA LYS A 366 18.37 -24.34 3.28
C LYS A 366 17.07 -23.76 3.85
N LEU A 367 17.12 -23.21 5.06
CA LEU A 367 15.98 -22.58 5.70
C LEU A 367 15.66 -21.22 5.06
N GLY A 368 16.68 -20.42 4.70
CA GLY A 368 16.49 -19.19 3.96
C GLY A 368 15.77 -19.43 2.63
N LYS A 369 16.29 -20.37 1.83
CA LYS A 369 15.66 -20.79 0.56
C LYS A 369 14.24 -21.35 0.74
N TYR A 370 13.97 -22.06 1.84
CA TYR A 370 12.65 -22.58 2.16
C TYR A 370 11.62 -21.44 2.33
N TRP A 371 11.96 -20.40 3.10
CA TRP A 371 11.05 -19.28 3.32
C TRP A 371 10.80 -18.46 2.04
N TYR A 372 11.85 -18.20 1.25
CA TYR A 372 11.70 -17.51 -0.02
C TYR A 372 10.86 -18.27 -1.02
N ASN A 373 11.06 -19.61 -1.11
CA ASN A 373 10.23 -20.44 -1.97
C ASN A 373 8.75 -20.42 -1.54
N ARG A 374 8.46 -20.39 -0.26
CA ARG A 374 7.08 -20.28 0.25
C ARG A 374 6.42 -18.97 -0.18
N ILE A 375 7.14 -17.83 -0.16
CA ILE A 375 6.62 -16.55 -0.65
C ILE A 375 6.24 -16.64 -2.14
N LEU A 376 7.03 -17.33 -2.93
CA LEU A 376 6.83 -17.45 -4.37
C LEU A 376 5.73 -18.45 -4.78
N THR A 377 5.52 -19.49 -3.98
CA THR A 377 4.69 -20.64 -4.38
C THR A 377 3.42 -20.82 -3.55
N GLU A 378 3.37 -20.33 -2.32
CA GLU A 378 2.23 -20.54 -1.44
C GLU A 378 1.08 -19.57 -1.80
N PRO A 379 -0.15 -20.06 -2.00
CA PRO A 379 -1.29 -19.19 -2.31
C PRO A 379 -1.79 -18.44 -1.07
N GLY A 380 -2.29 -17.22 -1.29
CA GLY A 380 -2.91 -16.43 -0.23
C GLY A 380 -1.93 -15.79 0.75
N ILE A 381 -0.70 -15.55 0.33
CA ILE A 381 0.31 -14.81 1.12
C ILE A 381 -0.17 -13.39 1.37
N GLU A 382 -0.17 -12.97 2.64
CA GLU A 382 -0.52 -11.62 3.09
C GLU A 382 0.72 -10.70 3.06
N ASN A 383 0.49 -9.40 2.85
CA ASN A 383 1.53 -8.35 2.84
C ASN A 383 2.64 -8.55 1.80
N LEU A 384 2.36 -9.29 0.73
CA LEU A 384 3.29 -9.45 -0.39
C LEU A 384 3.45 -8.11 -1.13
N THR A 385 4.69 -7.63 -1.20
CA THR A 385 5.04 -6.39 -1.90
C THR A 385 5.91 -6.70 -3.12
N SER A 386 5.91 -5.78 -4.10
CA SER A 386 6.82 -5.87 -5.25
C SER A 386 8.29 -5.82 -4.83
N GLN A 387 8.60 -5.12 -3.74
CA GLN A 387 9.95 -5.04 -3.18
C GLN A 387 10.42 -6.40 -2.63
N ILE A 388 9.57 -7.10 -1.86
CA ILE A 388 9.89 -8.45 -1.36
C ILE A 388 10.18 -9.38 -2.55
N LEU A 389 9.33 -9.36 -3.58
CA LEU A 389 9.53 -10.18 -4.77
C LEU A 389 10.83 -9.82 -5.51
N LYS A 390 11.19 -8.55 -5.58
CA LYS A 390 12.46 -8.09 -6.17
C LYS A 390 13.66 -8.60 -5.37
N ASN A 391 13.62 -8.48 -4.05
CA ASN A 391 14.73 -8.89 -3.18
C ASN A 391 14.98 -10.42 -3.21
N ILE A 392 13.93 -11.22 -3.42
CA ILE A 392 14.05 -12.69 -3.53
C ILE A 392 14.64 -13.10 -4.88
N ASN A 393 14.32 -12.38 -5.96
CA ASN A 393 14.71 -12.74 -7.34
C ASN A 393 15.99 -12.05 -7.81
N GLY A 394 16.56 -11.12 -7.06
CA GLY A 394 17.83 -10.42 -7.34
C GLY A 394 18.99 -11.07 -6.70
#